data_c97c54b4982b41e721f179a61e46c3cc
#
_entry.id   c97c54b4982b41e721f179a61e46c3cc
#
_cell.length_a   1.000
_cell.length_b   1.000
_cell.length_c   1.000
_cell.angle_alpha   90.00
_cell.angle_beta   90.00
_cell.angle_gamma   90.00
#
_symmetry.space_group_name_H-M   'P 1'
#
loop_
_entity.id
_entity.type
_entity.pdbx_description
1 polymer ?
#
loop_
_entity_poly.entity_id
_entity_poly.type
_entity_poly.pdbx_seq_one_letter_code
_entity_poly.pdbx_strand_id
1 'polypeptide(L)'
;MPVKKITKEEILLKSSDVFRVKGYHNTSMQDLAEASGLLKGSLYYHFPSKEMLMKDLLISIHKYLTDSIFPIANDESILPEERMEKLLKKMGKLLLEKEGGCLIGNTTLETVGVVPEFQEVLQAIMNDWTAALKTIFETRKNSELSFRLAQQTIMEFEGAVMFSKLYNDRQFLYDAFARTMVKLN
;
A
#
# COMPACT_ATOMS: atom_id res chain seq x y z
N MET A 1 30.88 9.46 19.74
CA MET A 1 30.42 9.27 18.36
C MET A 1 29.17 10.12 18.19
N PRO A 2 29.02 10.87 17.09
CA PRO A 2 27.78 11.62 16.86
C PRO A 2 26.62 10.62 16.73
N VAL A 3 25.60 10.81 17.54
CA VAL A 3 24.35 10.05 17.43
C VAL A 3 23.75 10.34 16.04
N LYS A 4 23.63 9.32 15.20
CA LYS A 4 23.00 9.48 13.86
C LYS A 4 21.59 10.03 14.07
N LYS A 5 21.36 11.24 13.59
CA LYS A 5 20.04 11.90 13.70
C LYS A 5 19.07 11.15 12.80
N ILE A 6 17.99 10.62 13.36
CA ILE A 6 16.95 9.92 12.58
C ILE A 6 16.32 10.87 11.56
N THR A 7 16.08 10.40 10.34
CA THR A 7 15.44 11.20 9.28
C THR A 7 13.90 11.09 9.35
N LYS A 8 13.20 11.99 8.65
CA LYS A 8 11.73 11.91 8.52
C LYS A 8 11.30 10.60 7.84
N GLU A 9 12.03 10.17 6.83
CA GLU A 9 11.78 8.93 6.10
C GLU A 9 11.93 7.69 7.00
N GLU A 10 12.95 7.66 7.86
CA GLU A 10 13.14 6.59 8.83
C GLU A 10 12.00 6.56 9.85
N ILE A 11 11.49 7.73 10.28
CA ILE A 11 10.33 7.81 11.18
C ILE A 11 9.07 7.28 10.47
N LEU A 12 8.80 7.70 9.23
CA LEU A 12 7.66 7.24 8.45
C LEU A 12 7.69 5.71 8.25
N LEU A 13 8.84 5.16 7.90
CA LEU A 13 9.00 3.73 7.71
C LEU A 13 8.67 2.93 8.99
N LYS A 14 9.19 3.35 10.14
CA LYS A 14 8.90 2.71 11.43
C LYS A 14 7.45 2.90 11.86
N SER A 15 6.88 4.08 11.60
CA SER A 15 5.48 4.38 11.89
C SER A 15 4.52 3.52 11.05
N SER A 16 4.90 3.18 9.81
CA SER A 16 4.08 2.33 8.95
C SER A 16 3.79 0.96 9.57
N ASP A 17 4.76 0.37 10.27
CA ASP A 17 4.60 -0.91 10.92
C ASP A 17 3.65 -0.82 12.13
N VAL A 18 3.76 0.27 12.91
CA VAL A 18 2.85 0.51 14.05
C VAL A 18 1.41 0.68 13.58
N PHE A 19 1.18 1.55 12.58
CA PHE A 19 -0.16 1.77 12.03
C PHE A 19 -0.75 0.51 11.38
N ARG A 20 0.06 -0.29 10.71
CA ARG A 20 -0.37 -1.53 10.08
C ARG A 20 -0.91 -2.52 11.10
N VAL A 21 -0.25 -2.65 12.25
CA VAL A 21 -0.60 -3.61 13.31
C VAL A 21 -1.70 -3.09 14.21
N LYS A 22 -1.60 -1.83 14.68
CA LYS A 22 -2.54 -1.24 15.66
C LYS A 22 -3.75 -0.57 15.01
N GLY A 23 -3.68 -0.19 13.74
CA GLY A 23 -4.62 0.70 13.08
C GLY A 23 -4.35 2.17 13.39
N TYR A 24 -5.03 3.06 12.64
CA TYR A 24 -4.86 4.51 12.82
C TYR A 24 -5.41 4.99 14.17
N HIS A 25 -6.65 4.61 14.51
CA HIS A 25 -7.31 5.12 15.71
C HIS A 25 -6.62 4.67 17.00
N ASN A 26 -6.16 3.43 17.07
CA ASN A 26 -5.51 2.86 18.26
C ASN A 26 -4.02 3.21 18.39
N THR A 27 -3.45 3.94 17.42
CA THR A 27 -2.05 4.39 17.48
C THR A 27 -1.97 5.77 18.10
N SER A 28 -1.12 5.93 19.11
CA SER A 28 -0.80 7.21 19.74
C SER A 28 0.54 7.76 19.26
N MET A 29 0.76 9.09 19.43
CA MET A 29 2.07 9.72 19.20
C MET A 29 3.17 9.14 20.10
N GLN A 30 2.82 8.55 21.24
CA GLN A 30 3.77 7.87 22.12
C GLN A 30 4.25 6.57 21.47
N ASP A 31 3.34 5.74 20.92
CA ASP A 31 3.69 4.50 20.22
C ASP A 31 4.63 4.76 19.03
N LEU A 32 4.36 5.83 18.26
CA LEU A 32 5.18 6.23 17.11
C LEU A 32 6.57 6.73 17.53
N ALA A 33 6.65 7.47 18.63
CA ALA A 33 7.92 7.93 19.19
C ALA A 33 8.78 6.73 19.65
N GLU A 34 8.19 5.81 20.40
CA GLU A 34 8.87 4.60 20.89
C GLU A 34 9.38 3.73 19.73
N ALA A 35 8.53 3.47 18.73
CA ALA A 35 8.94 2.72 17.54
C ALA A 35 10.08 3.40 16.78
N SER A 36 10.12 4.74 16.80
CA SER A 36 11.17 5.53 16.16
C SER A 36 12.44 5.67 17.01
N GLY A 37 12.41 5.25 18.27
CA GLY A 37 13.51 5.47 19.22
C GLY A 37 13.66 6.92 19.62
N LEU A 38 12.56 7.68 19.60
CA LEU A 38 12.50 9.10 19.95
C LEU A 38 11.75 9.33 21.25
N LEU A 39 12.09 10.43 21.93
CA LEU A 39 11.19 11.00 22.93
C LEU A 39 9.98 11.62 22.24
N LYS A 40 8.81 11.58 22.88
CA LYS A 40 7.54 12.14 22.35
C LYS A 40 7.69 13.59 21.88
N GLY A 41 8.39 14.44 22.67
CA GLY A 41 8.66 15.83 22.29
C GLY A 41 9.51 15.96 21.01
N SER A 42 10.46 15.04 20.81
CA SER A 42 11.27 15.03 19.58
C SER A 42 10.44 14.62 18.37
N LEU A 43 9.49 13.69 18.52
CA LEU A 43 8.59 13.33 17.42
C LEU A 43 7.69 14.51 17.03
N TYR A 44 7.16 15.25 17.99
CA TYR A 44 6.34 16.46 17.72
C TYR A 44 7.12 17.55 16.98
N TYR A 45 8.45 17.61 17.12
CA TYR A 45 9.28 18.51 16.32
C TYR A 45 9.29 18.13 14.84
N HIS A 46 9.22 16.84 14.51
CA HIS A 46 9.16 16.35 13.14
C HIS A 46 7.75 16.36 12.55
N PHE A 47 6.77 15.99 13.35
CA PHE A 47 5.36 15.83 12.95
C PHE A 47 4.45 16.41 14.05
N PRO A 48 3.85 17.58 13.82
CA PRO A 48 3.02 18.27 14.81
C PRO A 48 1.79 17.47 15.27
N SER A 49 1.32 16.52 14.46
CA SER A 49 0.18 15.67 14.81
C SER A 49 0.28 14.28 14.18
N LYS A 50 -0.53 13.34 14.68
CA LYS A 50 -0.67 11.99 14.11
C LYS A 50 -1.24 12.04 12.69
N GLU A 51 -2.15 12.95 12.44
CA GLU A 51 -2.77 13.19 11.15
C GLU A 51 -1.73 13.60 10.11
N MET A 52 -0.87 14.58 10.44
CA MET A 52 0.21 15.02 9.54
C MET A 52 1.22 13.90 9.26
N LEU A 53 1.58 13.13 10.30
CA LEU A 53 2.49 12.00 10.13
C LEU A 53 1.86 10.93 9.22
N MET A 54 0.59 10.56 9.42
CA MET A 54 -0.10 9.60 8.57
C MET A 54 -0.24 10.11 7.14
N LYS A 55 -0.60 11.39 6.94
CA LYS A 55 -0.70 11.99 5.61
C LYS A 55 0.64 11.92 4.86
N ASP A 56 1.74 12.33 5.52
CA ASP A 56 3.08 12.25 4.92
C ASP A 56 3.49 10.81 4.64
N LEU A 57 3.09 9.85 5.50
CA LEU A 57 3.31 8.42 5.26
C LEU A 57 2.56 7.93 4.01
N LEU A 58 1.28 8.27 3.85
CA LEU A 58 0.50 7.90 2.67
C LEU A 58 1.09 8.51 1.39
N ILE A 59 1.51 9.77 1.43
CA ILE A 59 2.21 10.44 0.31
C ILE A 59 3.52 9.70 -0.03
N SER A 60 4.30 9.32 0.98
CA SER A 60 5.54 8.58 0.79
C SER A 60 5.31 7.20 0.16
N ILE A 61 4.26 6.50 0.59
CA ILE A 61 3.85 5.21 -0.01
C ILE A 61 3.42 5.42 -1.46
N HIS A 62 2.56 6.42 -1.72
CA HIS A 62 2.11 6.74 -3.08
C HIS A 62 3.31 6.99 -4.00
N LYS A 63 4.24 7.84 -3.56
CA LYS A 63 5.47 8.12 -4.30
C LYS A 63 6.28 6.85 -4.58
N TYR A 64 6.44 5.97 -3.59
CA TYR A 64 7.15 4.70 -3.79
C TYR A 64 6.45 3.80 -4.83
N LEU A 65 5.12 3.72 -4.80
CA LEU A 65 4.34 2.94 -5.76
C LEU A 65 4.48 3.50 -7.17
N THR A 66 4.36 4.83 -7.34
CA THR A 66 4.45 5.50 -8.65
C THR A 66 5.86 5.53 -9.22
N ASP A 67 6.89 5.60 -8.37
CA ASP A 67 8.28 5.65 -8.85
C ASP A 67 8.87 4.24 -9.10
N SER A 68 8.42 3.22 -8.36
CA SER A 68 9.14 1.94 -8.30
C SER A 68 8.31 0.70 -8.68
N ILE A 69 6.98 0.78 -8.64
CA ILE A 69 6.12 -0.38 -8.89
C ILE A 69 5.24 -0.19 -10.12
N PHE A 70 4.44 0.86 -10.16
CA PHE A 70 3.50 1.08 -11.26
C PHE A 70 4.16 1.26 -12.64
N PRO A 71 5.39 1.83 -12.78
CA PRO A 71 6.06 1.90 -14.07
C PRO A 71 6.32 0.54 -14.74
N ILE A 72 6.32 -0.57 -13.98
CA ILE A 72 6.43 -1.92 -14.54
C ILE A 72 5.32 -2.19 -15.57
N ALA A 73 4.14 -1.63 -15.37
CA ALA A 73 3.02 -1.79 -16.28
C ALA A 73 3.31 -1.27 -17.70
N ASN A 74 4.19 -0.27 -17.82
CA ASN A 74 4.56 0.39 -19.07
C ASN A 74 5.87 -0.14 -19.68
N ASP A 75 6.50 -1.17 -19.10
CA ASP A 75 7.76 -1.71 -19.61
C ASP A 75 7.51 -2.59 -20.85
N GLU A 76 7.46 -1.97 -22.03
CA GLU A 76 7.23 -2.65 -23.29
C GLU A 76 8.41 -3.55 -23.75
N SER A 77 9.54 -3.54 -23.04
CA SER A 77 10.66 -4.44 -23.32
C SER A 77 10.41 -5.89 -22.90
N ILE A 78 9.36 -6.14 -22.12
CA ILE A 78 8.96 -7.47 -21.62
C ILE A 78 7.49 -7.77 -21.94
N LEU A 79 7.14 -9.06 -21.97
CA LEU A 79 5.79 -9.52 -22.26
C LEU A 79 4.77 -9.02 -21.22
N PRO A 80 3.49 -8.83 -21.61
CA PRO A 80 2.44 -8.43 -20.65
C PRO A 80 2.32 -9.36 -19.46
N GLU A 81 2.49 -10.66 -19.65
CA GLU A 81 2.49 -11.67 -18.59
C GLU A 81 3.63 -11.43 -17.58
N GLU A 82 4.83 -11.11 -18.08
CA GLU A 82 5.98 -10.79 -17.21
C GLU A 82 5.79 -9.48 -16.46
N ARG A 83 5.17 -8.46 -17.10
CA ARG A 83 4.80 -7.20 -16.40
C ARG A 83 3.85 -7.51 -15.25
N MET A 84 2.79 -8.28 -15.50
CA MET A 84 1.82 -8.66 -14.49
C MET A 84 2.49 -9.42 -13.35
N GLU A 85 3.27 -10.46 -13.64
CA GLU A 85 4.01 -11.24 -12.64
C GLU A 85 4.91 -10.35 -11.77
N LYS A 86 5.72 -9.48 -12.39
CA LYS A 86 6.63 -8.58 -11.67
C LYS A 86 5.86 -7.60 -10.77
N LEU A 87 4.75 -7.04 -11.28
CA LEU A 87 3.89 -6.13 -10.52
C LEU A 87 3.27 -6.87 -9.33
N LEU A 88 2.65 -8.04 -9.56
CA LEU A 88 2.04 -8.86 -8.52
C LEU A 88 3.05 -9.29 -7.45
N LYS A 89 4.26 -9.70 -7.86
CA LYS A 89 5.34 -10.08 -6.93
C LYS A 89 5.75 -8.92 -6.03
N LYS A 90 5.91 -7.71 -6.57
CA LYS A 90 6.26 -6.54 -5.77
C LYS A 90 5.11 -6.11 -4.84
N MET A 91 3.86 -6.12 -5.34
CA MET A 91 2.69 -5.84 -4.50
C MET A 91 2.52 -6.90 -3.41
N GLY A 92 2.66 -8.19 -3.74
CA GLY A 92 2.60 -9.28 -2.78
C GLY A 92 3.63 -9.16 -1.66
N LYS A 93 4.84 -8.71 -1.98
CA LYS A 93 5.86 -8.41 -0.99
C LYS A 93 5.39 -7.36 0.02
N LEU A 94 4.80 -6.26 -0.45
CA LEU A 94 4.26 -5.22 0.42
C LEU A 94 3.08 -5.70 1.29
N LEU A 95 2.27 -6.61 0.76
CA LEU A 95 1.05 -7.09 1.41
C LEU A 95 1.29 -8.25 2.39
N LEU A 96 2.31 -9.10 2.14
CA LEU A 96 2.54 -10.35 2.87
C LEU A 96 3.75 -10.34 3.81
N GLU A 97 4.78 -9.54 3.54
CA GLU A 97 6.01 -9.59 4.34
C GLU A 97 5.90 -8.92 5.70
N LYS A 98 4.85 -8.13 5.91
CA LYS A 98 4.63 -7.40 7.17
C LYS A 98 3.31 -7.81 7.81
N GLU A 99 3.31 -7.89 9.13
CA GLU A 99 2.11 -8.11 9.92
C GLU A 99 1.09 -6.99 9.74
N GLY A 100 -0.19 -7.27 9.95
CA GLY A 100 -1.27 -6.27 9.97
C GLY A 100 -2.02 -6.09 8.66
N GLY A 101 -1.55 -6.66 7.54
CA GLY A 101 -2.26 -6.60 6.25
C GLY A 101 -1.96 -5.32 5.43
N CYS A 102 -2.89 -4.91 4.58
CA CYS A 102 -2.73 -3.72 3.73
C CYS A 102 -2.91 -2.43 4.54
N LEU A 103 -1.86 -1.61 4.64
CA LEU A 103 -1.95 -0.33 5.34
C LEU A 103 -2.95 0.62 4.66
N ILE A 104 -2.98 0.65 3.33
CA ILE A 104 -3.87 1.52 2.55
C ILE A 104 -5.32 1.09 2.77
N GLY A 105 -5.62 -0.21 2.64
CA GLY A 105 -6.94 -0.76 2.90
C GLY A 105 -7.41 -0.53 4.34
N ASN A 106 -6.57 -0.84 5.33
CA ASN A 106 -6.87 -0.60 6.74
C ASN A 106 -7.17 0.88 7.00
N THR A 107 -6.29 1.80 6.53
CA THR A 107 -6.49 3.24 6.71
C THR A 107 -7.77 3.72 6.03
N THR A 108 -8.07 3.21 4.84
CA THR A 108 -9.32 3.54 4.13
C THR A 108 -10.54 3.18 4.96
N LEU A 109 -10.61 1.95 5.48
CA LEU A 109 -11.75 1.48 6.27
C LEU A 109 -11.92 2.24 7.60
N GLU A 110 -10.82 2.68 8.21
CA GLU A 110 -10.86 3.40 9.48
C GLU A 110 -11.15 4.90 9.32
N THR A 111 -10.78 5.53 8.21
CA THR A 111 -10.67 6.99 8.17
C THR A 111 -11.51 7.68 7.10
N VAL A 112 -11.97 6.97 6.06
CA VAL A 112 -12.84 7.57 5.04
C VAL A 112 -14.16 8.01 5.67
N GLY A 113 -14.52 9.29 5.45
CA GLY A 113 -15.68 9.91 6.06
C GLY A 113 -15.46 10.48 7.48
N VAL A 114 -14.30 10.22 8.09
CA VAL A 114 -13.96 10.71 9.45
C VAL A 114 -12.75 11.66 9.43
N VAL A 115 -11.77 11.39 8.57
CA VAL A 115 -10.55 12.21 8.39
C VAL A 115 -10.42 12.57 6.90
N PRO A 116 -11.06 13.66 6.46
CA PRO A 116 -11.11 14.03 5.04
C PRO A 116 -9.73 14.25 4.40
N GLU A 117 -8.73 14.63 5.19
CA GLU A 117 -7.36 14.91 4.74
C GLU A 117 -6.65 13.72 4.12
N PHE A 118 -7.13 12.50 4.37
CA PHE A 118 -6.55 11.27 3.79
C PHE A 118 -7.22 10.83 2.50
N GLN A 119 -8.46 11.27 2.29
CA GLN A 119 -9.30 10.76 1.19
C GLN A 119 -8.66 11.00 -0.17
N GLU A 120 -8.12 12.18 -0.42
CA GLU A 120 -7.51 12.51 -1.72
C GLU A 120 -6.31 11.61 -2.05
N VAL A 121 -5.39 11.43 -1.08
CA VAL A 121 -4.20 10.59 -1.30
C VAL A 121 -4.57 9.10 -1.41
N LEU A 122 -5.53 8.62 -0.63
CA LEU A 122 -6.01 7.24 -0.73
C LEU A 122 -6.68 6.97 -2.09
N GLN A 123 -7.50 7.91 -2.57
CA GLN A 123 -8.09 7.82 -3.91
C GLN A 123 -7.03 7.88 -5.01
N ALA A 124 -6.03 8.76 -4.89
CA ALA A 124 -4.93 8.83 -5.85
C ALA A 124 -4.17 7.49 -5.94
N ILE A 125 -3.84 6.88 -4.80
CA ILE A 125 -3.18 5.56 -4.76
C ILE A 125 -4.03 4.50 -5.49
N MET A 126 -5.33 4.42 -5.18
CA MET A 126 -6.22 3.42 -5.78
C MET A 126 -6.43 3.66 -7.28
N ASN A 127 -6.51 4.92 -7.70
CA ASN A 127 -6.64 5.29 -9.11
C ASN A 127 -5.38 4.91 -9.91
N ASP A 128 -4.19 5.21 -9.39
CA ASP A 128 -2.93 4.89 -10.07
C ASP A 128 -2.67 3.39 -10.10
N TRP A 129 -3.04 2.66 -9.03
CA TRP A 129 -2.98 1.20 -9.04
C TRP A 129 -3.93 0.60 -10.08
N THR A 130 -5.16 1.13 -10.15
CA THR A 130 -6.14 0.74 -11.17
C THR A 130 -5.60 1.03 -12.58
N ALA A 131 -5.01 2.20 -12.79
CA ALA A 131 -4.42 2.58 -14.08
C ALA A 131 -3.27 1.64 -14.49
N ALA A 132 -2.37 1.29 -13.56
CA ALA A 132 -1.27 0.37 -13.84
C ALA A 132 -1.75 -1.03 -14.26
N LEU A 133 -2.72 -1.60 -13.53
CA LEU A 133 -3.31 -2.89 -13.90
C LEU A 133 -4.08 -2.81 -15.22
N LYS A 134 -4.85 -1.74 -15.44
CA LYS A 134 -5.59 -1.49 -16.68
C LYS A 134 -4.64 -1.49 -17.88
N THR A 135 -3.52 -0.78 -17.80
CA THR A 135 -2.51 -0.73 -18.88
C THR A 135 -2.06 -2.14 -19.29
N ILE A 136 -1.83 -3.04 -18.34
CA ILE A 136 -1.44 -4.41 -18.67
C ILE A 136 -2.62 -5.18 -19.30
N PHE A 137 -3.83 -5.07 -18.75
CA PHE A 137 -5.00 -5.74 -19.33
C PHE A 137 -5.35 -5.22 -20.74
N GLU A 138 -5.13 -3.93 -21.04
CA GLU A 138 -5.37 -3.33 -22.35
C GLU A 138 -4.51 -3.95 -23.48
N THR A 139 -3.45 -4.66 -23.15
CA THR A 139 -2.69 -5.42 -24.14
C THR A 139 -3.48 -6.60 -24.75
N ARG A 140 -4.55 -7.06 -24.09
CA ARG A 140 -5.34 -8.25 -24.46
C ARG A 140 -6.85 -7.99 -24.50
N LYS A 141 -7.34 -6.92 -23.90
CA LYS A 141 -8.77 -6.62 -23.71
C LYS A 141 -9.06 -5.18 -24.14
N ASN A 142 -10.32 -4.87 -24.40
CA ASN A 142 -10.71 -3.48 -24.63
C ASN A 142 -10.64 -2.64 -23.34
N SER A 143 -10.64 -1.33 -23.48
CA SER A 143 -10.42 -0.38 -22.38
C SER A 143 -11.45 -0.50 -21.25
N GLU A 144 -12.73 -0.72 -21.59
CA GLU A 144 -13.80 -0.85 -20.60
C GLU A 144 -13.63 -2.12 -19.75
N LEU A 145 -13.41 -3.25 -20.42
CA LEU A 145 -13.18 -4.52 -19.72
C LEU A 145 -11.90 -4.47 -18.88
N SER A 146 -10.82 -3.89 -19.41
CA SER A 146 -9.54 -3.73 -18.70
C SER A 146 -9.70 -2.92 -17.42
N PHE A 147 -10.47 -1.85 -17.46
CA PHE A 147 -10.77 -1.05 -16.27
C PHE A 147 -11.53 -1.88 -15.20
N ARG A 148 -12.57 -2.61 -15.62
CA ARG A 148 -13.34 -3.47 -14.71
C ARG A 148 -12.47 -4.59 -14.10
N LEU A 149 -11.63 -5.23 -14.90
CA LEU A 149 -10.71 -6.27 -14.42
C LEU A 149 -9.67 -5.72 -13.45
N ALA A 150 -9.16 -4.51 -13.69
CA ALA A 150 -8.24 -3.83 -12.77
C ALA A 150 -8.90 -3.58 -11.41
N GLN A 151 -10.11 -3.02 -11.39
CA GLN A 151 -10.85 -2.80 -10.14
C GLN A 151 -11.17 -4.11 -9.42
N GLN A 152 -11.66 -5.14 -10.15
CA GLN A 152 -11.91 -6.46 -9.57
C GLN A 152 -10.65 -7.07 -8.94
N THR A 153 -9.50 -6.90 -9.59
CA THR A 153 -8.22 -7.41 -9.10
C THR A 153 -7.84 -6.77 -7.77
N ILE A 154 -8.00 -5.45 -7.63
CA ILE A 154 -7.72 -4.75 -6.36
C ILE A 154 -8.68 -5.20 -5.26
N MET A 155 -10.00 -5.24 -5.56
CA MET A 155 -11.00 -5.72 -4.58
C MET A 155 -10.73 -7.16 -4.14
N GLU A 156 -10.33 -8.03 -5.06
CA GLU A 156 -9.98 -9.41 -4.77
C GLU A 156 -8.71 -9.52 -3.91
N PHE A 157 -7.71 -8.67 -4.15
CA PHE A 157 -6.50 -8.63 -3.33
C PHE A 157 -6.78 -8.16 -1.91
N GLU A 158 -7.56 -7.11 -1.72
CA GLU A 158 -7.94 -6.64 -0.38
C GLU A 158 -8.75 -7.70 0.38
N GLY A 159 -9.68 -8.38 -0.30
CA GLY A 159 -10.38 -9.53 0.27
C GLY A 159 -9.44 -10.68 0.63
N ALA A 160 -8.50 -11.02 -0.25
CA ALA A 160 -7.52 -12.08 -0.01
C ALA A 160 -6.56 -11.74 1.14
N VAL A 161 -6.15 -10.47 1.30
CA VAL A 161 -5.36 -10.00 2.45
C VAL A 161 -6.14 -10.17 3.75
N MET A 162 -7.42 -9.80 3.76
CA MET A 162 -8.30 -9.98 4.92
C MET A 162 -8.43 -11.46 5.31
N PHE A 163 -8.68 -12.36 4.34
CA PHE A 163 -8.76 -13.80 4.58
C PHE A 163 -7.42 -14.37 5.02
N SER A 164 -6.31 -13.96 4.38
CA SER A 164 -4.97 -14.39 4.79
C SER A 164 -4.66 -14.05 6.24
N LYS A 165 -5.08 -12.87 6.69
CA LYS A 165 -4.93 -12.44 8.08
C LYS A 165 -5.84 -13.22 9.03
N LEU A 166 -7.12 -13.42 8.67
CA LEU A 166 -8.11 -14.10 9.51
C LEU A 166 -7.76 -15.56 9.75
N TYR A 167 -7.32 -16.26 8.71
CA TYR A 167 -7.03 -17.70 8.76
C TYR A 167 -5.54 -18.01 8.92
N ASN A 168 -4.68 -16.98 9.01
CA ASN A 168 -3.22 -17.12 9.05
C ASN A 168 -2.68 -17.97 7.89
N ASP A 169 -3.25 -17.79 6.69
CA ASP A 169 -2.91 -18.54 5.48
C ASP A 169 -2.71 -17.60 4.30
N ARG A 170 -1.48 -17.58 3.77
CA ARG A 170 -1.11 -16.75 2.62
C ARG A 170 -1.60 -17.30 1.28
N GLN A 171 -2.11 -18.53 1.26
CA GLN A 171 -2.58 -19.17 0.03
C GLN A 171 -3.70 -18.36 -0.63
N PHE A 172 -4.58 -17.72 0.14
CA PHE A 172 -5.64 -16.84 -0.39
C PHE A 172 -5.11 -15.75 -1.33
N LEU A 173 -3.97 -15.13 -1.01
CA LEU A 173 -3.38 -14.10 -1.88
C LEU A 173 -2.66 -14.71 -3.09
N TYR A 174 -1.99 -15.84 -2.94
CA TYR A 174 -1.40 -16.55 -4.08
C TYR A 174 -2.47 -16.99 -5.08
N ASP A 175 -3.61 -17.47 -4.60
CA ASP A 175 -4.75 -17.83 -5.44
C ASP A 175 -5.34 -16.61 -6.17
N ALA A 176 -5.42 -15.45 -5.50
CA ALA A 176 -5.85 -14.20 -6.13
C ALA A 176 -4.87 -13.76 -7.24
N PHE A 177 -3.57 -13.92 -7.04
CA PHE A 177 -2.56 -13.66 -8.07
C PHE A 177 -2.70 -14.62 -9.24
N ALA A 178 -2.87 -15.92 -9.00
CA ALA A 178 -3.09 -16.90 -10.04
C ALA A 178 -4.33 -16.58 -10.88
N ARG A 179 -5.45 -16.22 -10.23
CA ARG A 179 -6.68 -15.78 -10.93
C ARG A 179 -6.45 -14.51 -11.76
N THR A 180 -5.62 -13.58 -11.30
CA THR A 180 -5.28 -12.38 -12.08
C THR A 180 -4.52 -12.72 -13.34
N MET A 181 -3.59 -13.67 -13.29
CA MET A 181 -2.89 -14.16 -14.48
C MET A 181 -3.86 -14.83 -15.49
N VAL A 182 -4.84 -15.59 -15.00
CA VAL A 182 -5.89 -16.18 -15.87
C VAL A 182 -6.76 -15.10 -16.53
N LYS A 183 -7.08 -14.01 -15.83
CA LYS A 183 -7.86 -12.89 -16.39
C LYS A 183 -7.12 -12.16 -17.51
N LEU A 184 -5.79 -12.16 -17.50
CA LEU A 184 -4.98 -11.52 -18.54
C LEU A 184 -5.09 -12.28 -19.86
N ASN A 185 -5.12 -13.61 -19.84
CA ASN A 185 -5.25 -14.49 -21.01
C ASN A 185 -6.70 -14.56 -21.50
#